data_435c60c2a8e60e8b39a5d2178c849cd1
#
_entry.id   435c60c2a8e60e8b39a5d2178c849cd1
#
_cell.length_a   1.000
_cell.length_b   1.000
_cell.length_c   1.000
_cell.angle_alpha   90.00
_cell.angle_beta   90.00
_cell.angle_gamma   90.00
#
_symmetry.space_group_name_H-M   'P 1'
#
loop_
_entity.id
_entity.type
_entity.pdbx_description
1 polymer ?
#
loop_
_entity_poly.entity_id
_entity_poly.type
_entity_poly.pdbx_seq_one_letter_code
_entity_poly.pdbx_strand_id
1 'polypeptide(L)'
;MAHQAVASARGILGVSTSSTSRSTPPRHHHVVSRPRARPATPRASPSDAASTSSGSSSIADYFATDKRPVILFDGVCNLCNGGVNFALDMDPPGKLRFAALQSTAGRALLRRAGREPDDISSIVLVEEQAAYVKSDAVLRIATYLDGNPLYPIAGTIGPAVPGFLRDAFYDVIADNRYELLGMKDECRLGDDRFDDRFVQ
;
A
#
# COMPACT_ATOMS: atom_id res chain seq x y z
N MET A 1 15.34 55.74 31.43
CA MET A 1 16.70 55.77 32.07
C MET A 1 17.31 54.43 31.84
N ALA A 2 18.27 54.47 30.97
CA ALA A 2 19.66 53.98 31.06
C ALA A 2 19.82 52.50 30.84
N HIS A 3 20.40 52.15 29.75
CA HIS A 3 21.79 51.88 29.27
C HIS A 3 22.05 50.37 29.21
N GLN A 4 22.20 49.85 28.02
CA GLN A 4 23.45 49.53 27.29
C GLN A 4 24.36 48.48 27.98
N ALA A 5 24.63 47.38 27.29
CA ALA A 5 25.99 46.97 27.00
C ALA A 5 26.03 45.92 25.87
N VAL A 6 26.72 46.29 24.83
CA VAL A 6 27.19 45.49 23.68
C VAL A 6 28.48 44.80 24.14
N ALA A 7 28.61 43.53 23.82
CA ALA A 7 29.94 42.87 23.80
C ALA A 7 30.09 42.00 22.56
N SER A 8 30.91 42.47 21.66
CA SER A 8 31.49 41.83 20.49
C SER A 8 32.66 40.93 20.91
N ALA A 9 32.71 39.70 20.40
CA ALA A 9 33.96 38.94 20.36
C ALA A 9 34.09 38.20 19.03
N ARG A 10 35.03 38.63 18.27
CA ARG A 10 35.60 38.00 17.05
C ARG A 10 36.56 36.85 17.47
N GLY A 11 36.67 35.86 16.61
CA GLY A 11 37.83 34.94 16.59
C GLY A 11 37.41 33.58 16.03
N ILE A 12 37.85 33.27 14.94
CA ILE A 12 39.06 32.77 14.27
C ILE A 12 38.69 31.53 13.45
N LEU A 13 39.00 31.62 12.18
CA LEU A 13 39.05 30.60 11.13
C LEU A 13 39.86 29.37 11.55
N GLY A 14 39.28 28.18 11.34
CA GLY A 14 39.97 26.91 11.32
C GLY A 14 39.49 26.10 10.11
N VAL A 15 40.15 26.27 8.97
CA VAL A 15 40.01 25.44 7.78
C VAL A 15 40.76 24.14 8.04
N SER A 16 40.04 23.01 8.16
CA SER A 16 40.65 21.70 8.19
C SER A 16 40.20 20.93 6.94
N THR A 17 41.12 20.84 5.99
CA THR A 17 40.98 19.99 4.79
C THR A 17 41.30 18.55 5.15
N SER A 18 40.30 17.69 5.22
CA SER A 18 40.51 16.24 5.27
C SER A 18 40.17 15.62 3.93
N SER A 19 41.21 15.08 3.30
CA SER A 19 41.22 14.32 2.06
C SER A 19 40.36 13.07 2.13
N THR A 20 39.39 12.97 1.26
CA THR A 20 38.54 11.78 1.10
C THR A 20 39.21 10.80 0.15
N SER A 21 39.72 9.71 0.68
CA SER A 21 40.20 8.56 -0.09
C SER A 21 38.99 7.78 -0.62
N ARG A 22 38.85 7.74 -1.94
CA ARG A 22 37.89 6.88 -2.64
C ARG A 22 38.35 5.42 -2.57
N SER A 23 37.64 4.57 -1.86
CA SER A 23 37.80 3.14 -1.92
C SER A 23 36.89 2.57 -3.00
N THR A 24 37.51 1.97 -4.01
CA THR A 24 36.86 1.23 -5.11
C THR A 24 36.36 -0.13 -4.59
N PRO A 25 35.14 -0.60 -4.91
CA PRO A 25 34.70 -1.94 -4.54
C PRO A 25 35.33 -3.00 -5.45
N PRO A 26 35.57 -4.24 -4.95
CA PRO A 26 36.21 -5.31 -5.72
C PRO A 26 35.25 -5.89 -6.78
N ARG A 27 35.81 -6.10 -7.98
CA ARG A 27 35.17 -6.82 -9.09
C ARG A 27 35.04 -8.30 -8.73
N HIS A 28 33.82 -8.78 -8.66
CA HIS A 28 33.57 -10.24 -8.64
C HIS A 28 33.65 -10.81 -10.06
N HIS A 29 34.61 -11.71 -10.26
CA HIS A 29 34.75 -12.50 -11.46
C HIS A 29 33.68 -13.59 -11.48
N HIS A 30 32.78 -13.55 -12.46
CA HIS A 30 31.89 -14.65 -12.80
C HIS A 30 32.69 -15.81 -13.42
N VAL A 31 32.78 -16.91 -12.71
CA VAL A 31 33.24 -18.18 -13.25
C VAL A 31 32.04 -18.86 -13.91
N VAL A 32 32.09 -18.94 -15.24
CA VAL A 32 31.12 -19.67 -16.05
C VAL A 32 31.50 -21.13 -16.05
N SER A 33 30.73 -21.98 -15.36
CA SER A 33 30.85 -23.45 -15.45
C SER A 33 29.89 -24.00 -16.49
N ARG A 34 30.44 -24.68 -17.48
CA ARG A 34 29.74 -25.36 -18.58
C ARG A 34 28.94 -26.58 -18.10
N PRO A 35 27.80 -26.88 -18.73
CA PRO A 35 26.95 -28.02 -18.34
C PRO A 35 27.48 -29.35 -18.88
N ARG A 36 27.51 -30.38 -18.04
CA ARG A 36 27.83 -31.77 -18.36
C ARG A 36 26.54 -32.52 -18.73
N ALA A 37 26.65 -33.35 -19.78
CA ALA A 37 25.59 -34.08 -20.44
C ALA A 37 24.88 -35.15 -19.57
N ARG A 38 23.64 -35.39 -19.98
CA ARG A 38 22.67 -36.40 -19.50
C ARG A 38 23.20 -37.85 -19.63
N PRO A 39 22.66 -38.77 -18.86
CA PRO A 39 22.12 -39.99 -19.45
C PRO A 39 20.65 -40.27 -19.08
N ALA A 40 20.09 -41.14 -19.89
CA ALA A 40 18.71 -41.46 -20.17
C ALA A 40 17.88 -42.09 -19.03
N THR A 41 16.59 -41.97 -19.23
CA THR A 41 15.42 -42.49 -18.53
C THR A 41 15.42 -43.99 -18.19
N PRO A 42 14.58 -44.37 -17.20
CA PRO A 42 13.54 -45.34 -17.50
C PRO A 42 12.13 -44.92 -17.12
N ARG A 43 11.25 -45.24 -17.99
CA ARG A 43 9.81 -45.36 -18.02
C ARG A 43 9.24 -45.95 -16.72
N ALA A 44 8.31 -45.30 -16.09
CA ALA A 44 7.44 -45.87 -15.06
C ALA A 44 5.97 -45.49 -15.31
N SER A 45 5.16 -46.44 -15.04
CA SER A 45 3.74 -46.59 -15.32
C SER A 45 2.82 -45.68 -14.52
N PRO A 46 1.55 -45.57 -14.92
CA PRO A 46 0.59 -44.65 -14.31
C PRO A 46 -0.16 -45.31 -13.16
N SER A 47 -0.14 -44.72 -12.00
CA SER A 47 -1.20 -44.85 -11.00
C SER A 47 -0.90 -43.86 -9.86
N ASP A 48 -1.81 -43.02 -9.68
CA ASP A 48 -2.36 -42.43 -8.48
C ASP A 48 -2.72 -40.97 -8.75
N ALA A 49 -3.98 -40.80 -9.13
CA ALA A 49 -4.66 -39.53 -9.06
C ALA A 49 -4.76 -39.12 -7.59
N ALA A 50 -3.70 -38.53 -7.05
CA ALA A 50 -3.77 -37.76 -5.84
C ALA A 50 -4.38 -36.41 -6.21
N SER A 51 -5.62 -36.25 -5.87
CA SER A 51 -6.36 -35.00 -5.87
C SER A 51 -5.54 -33.95 -5.10
N THR A 52 -4.78 -33.16 -5.85
CA THR A 52 -4.24 -31.91 -5.36
C THR A 52 -5.43 -30.97 -5.25
N SER A 53 -6.13 -31.03 -4.13
CA SER A 53 -6.94 -29.92 -3.67
C SER A 53 -5.98 -28.79 -3.29
N SER A 54 -5.43 -28.14 -4.33
CA SER A 54 -4.85 -26.81 -4.18
C SER A 54 -5.92 -25.95 -3.54
N GLY A 55 -5.67 -25.54 -2.29
CA GLY A 55 -6.55 -24.65 -1.55
C GLY A 55 -6.81 -23.38 -2.32
N SER A 56 -7.79 -23.42 -3.19
CA SER A 56 -8.54 -22.27 -3.63
C SER A 56 -9.33 -21.82 -2.41
N SER A 57 -8.69 -21.12 -1.47
CA SER A 57 -9.39 -20.22 -0.55
C SER A 57 -10.16 -19.29 -1.45
N SER A 58 -11.43 -19.62 -1.65
CA SER A 58 -12.23 -18.93 -2.64
C SER A 58 -12.32 -17.47 -2.22
N ILE A 59 -11.80 -16.59 -3.06
CA ILE A 59 -11.91 -15.13 -2.93
C ILE A 59 -13.37 -14.71 -2.70
N ALA A 60 -14.34 -15.57 -3.07
CA ALA A 60 -15.75 -15.47 -2.76
C ALA A 60 -16.05 -15.40 -1.25
N ASP A 61 -15.21 -15.96 -0.38
CA ASP A 61 -15.49 -16.06 1.05
C ASP A 61 -15.50 -14.68 1.75
N TYR A 62 -14.71 -13.71 1.29
CA TYR A 62 -14.68 -12.38 1.88
C TYR A 62 -15.99 -11.59 1.74
N PHE A 63 -16.84 -11.96 0.80
CA PHE A 63 -18.14 -11.34 0.54
C PHE A 63 -19.33 -12.29 0.76
N ALA A 64 -19.09 -13.54 1.20
CA ALA A 64 -20.16 -14.53 1.40
C ALA A 64 -21.12 -14.12 2.51
N THR A 65 -20.59 -13.62 3.63
CA THR A 65 -21.37 -13.24 4.81
C THR A 65 -21.49 -11.74 4.99
N ASP A 66 -20.51 -10.98 4.51
CA ASP A 66 -20.46 -9.54 4.65
C ASP A 66 -20.14 -8.88 3.30
N LYS A 67 -21.13 -8.20 2.73
CA LYS A 67 -21.04 -7.60 1.39
C LYS A 67 -20.51 -6.17 1.39
N ARG A 68 -20.15 -5.65 2.56
CA ARG A 68 -19.54 -4.31 2.67
C ARG A 68 -18.26 -4.24 1.84
N PRO A 69 -18.02 -3.16 1.09
CA PRO A 69 -16.77 -2.96 0.37
C PRO A 69 -15.54 -2.99 1.28
N VAL A 70 -14.40 -3.41 0.71
CA VAL A 70 -13.12 -3.49 1.42
C VAL A 70 -12.14 -2.51 0.80
N ILE A 71 -11.63 -1.57 1.60
CA ILE A 71 -10.54 -0.67 1.23
C ILE A 71 -9.22 -1.38 1.51
N LEU A 72 -8.40 -1.56 0.46
CA LEU A 72 -7.04 -2.04 0.59
C LEU A 72 -6.09 -0.85 0.67
N PHE A 73 -5.33 -0.78 1.75
CA PHE A 73 -4.44 0.35 2.04
C PHE A 73 -3.03 -0.11 2.41
N ASP A 74 -2.06 0.76 2.23
CA ASP A 74 -0.69 0.48 2.65
C ASP A 74 -0.56 0.64 4.17
N GLY A 75 -0.43 -0.48 4.88
CA GLY A 75 -0.43 -0.54 6.33
C GLY A 75 0.75 0.13 7.01
N VAL A 76 1.89 0.30 6.32
CA VAL A 76 3.09 0.96 6.88
C VAL A 76 3.15 2.46 6.56
N CYS A 77 2.31 2.95 5.66
CA CYS A 77 2.26 4.35 5.24
C CYS A 77 1.45 5.20 6.23
N ASN A 78 2.03 6.24 6.81
CA ASN A 78 1.33 7.13 7.72
C ASN A 78 0.18 7.89 7.05
N LEU A 79 0.35 8.32 5.79
CA LEU A 79 -0.71 8.95 5.00
C LEU A 79 -1.91 8.00 4.84
N CYS A 80 -1.65 6.75 4.47
CA CYS A 80 -2.69 5.74 4.26
C CYS A 80 -3.42 5.40 5.56
N ASN A 81 -2.68 5.24 6.66
CA ASN A 81 -3.27 5.04 7.98
C ASN A 81 -4.13 6.25 8.43
N GLY A 82 -3.69 7.47 8.12
CA GLY A 82 -4.49 8.68 8.32
C GLY A 82 -5.79 8.66 7.53
N GLY A 83 -5.73 8.21 6.27
CA GLY A 83 -6.91 8.03 5.41
C GLY A 83 -7.90 7.00 5.96
N VAL A 84 -7.41 5.89 6.54
CA VAL A 84 -8.25 4.87 7.21
C VAL A 84 -8.94 5.46 8.43
N ASN A 85 -8.22 6.17 9.31
CA ASN A 85 -8.82 6.82 10.47
C ASN A 85 -9.89 7.83 10.06
N PHE A 86 -9.60 8.65 9.06
CA PHE A 86 -10.55 9.60 8.50
C PHE A 86 -11.81 8.89 7.98
N ALA A 87 -11.66 7.78 7.25
CA ALA A 87 -12.79 7.02 6.74
C ALA A 87 -13.61 6.38 7.86
N LEU A 88 -12.97 5.89 8.94
CA LEU A 88 -13.66 5.37 10.13
C LEU A 88 -14.49 6.45 10.83
N ASP A 89 -13.95 7.65 10.97
CA ASP A 89 -14.64 8.79 11.60
C ASP A 89 -15.82 9.30 10.75
N MET A 90 -15.71 9.22 9.40
CA MET A 90 -16.70 9.73 8.46
C MET A 90 -17.71 8.67 8.00
N ASP A 91 -17.60 7.44 8.49
CA ASP A 91 -18.51 6.32 8.23
C ASP A 91 -19.04 5.70 9.54
N PRO A 92 -19.78 6.44 10.39
CA PRO A 92 -20.33 5.90 11.63
C PRO A 92 -21.22 4.66 11.45
N PRO A 93 -22.01 4.53 10.37
CA PRO A 93 -22.81 3.33 10.13
C PRO A 93 -21.99 2.07 9.84
N GLY A 94 -20.71 2.21 9.51
CA GLY A 94 -19.86 1.07 9.24
C GLY A 94 -20.06 0.41 7.87
N LYS A 95 -20.24 1.20 6.83
CA LYS A 95 -20.45 0.73 5.45
C LYS A 95 -19.19 0.14 4.80
N LEU A 96 -18.01 0.52 5.29
CA LEU A 96 -16.71 0.16 4.72
C LEU A 96 -15.95 -0.79 5.64
N ARG A 97 -15.20 -1.71 5.04
CA ARG A 97 -14.20 -2.56 5.71
C ARG A 97 -12.80 -2.21 5.20
N PHE A 98 -11.78 -2.66 5.90
CA PHE A 98 -10.39 -2.32 5.65
C PHE A 98 -9.51 -3.57 5.67
N ALA A 99 -8.51 -3.63 4.79
CA ALA A 99 -7.45 -4.64 4.85
C ALA A 99 -6.11 -4.01 4.45
N ALA A 100 -5.05 -4.34 5.17
CA ALA A 100 -3.72 -3.95 4.73
C ALA A 100 -3.35 -4.70 3.44
N LEU A 101 -2.78 -4.02 2.46
CA LEU A 101 -2.30 -4.62 1.22
C LEU A 101 -1.33 -5.78 1.48
N GLN A 102 -0.53 -5.67 2.56
CA GLN A 102 0.45 -6.65 2.98
C GLN A 102 -0.17 -7.89 3.68
N SER A 103 -1.44 -7.83 4.09
CA SER A 103 -2.12 -8.94 4.79
C SER A 103 -2.50 -10.09 3.83
N THR A 104 -2.86 -11.24 4.40
CA THR A 104 -3.35 -12.39 3.63
C THR A 104 -4.62 -12.02 2.85
N ALA A 105 -5.57 -11.35 3.50
CA ALA A 105 -6.79 -10.88 2.88
C ALA A 105 -6.51 -9.82 1.79
N GLY A 106 -5.62 -8.86 2.06
CA GLY A 106 -5.22 -7.82 1.10
C GLY A 106 -4.68 -8.42 -0.18
N ARG A 107 -3.74 -9.35 -0.08
CA ARG A 107 -3.16 -10.05 -1.24
C ARG A 107 -4.20 -10.87 -2.02
N ALA A 108 -5.12 -11.53 -1.32
CA ALA A 108 -6.19 -12.30 -1.98
C ALA A 108 -7.16 -11.37 -2.73
N LEU A 109 -7.52 -10.25 -2.12
CA LEU A 109 -8.40 -9.25 -2.72
C LEU A 109 -7.72 -8.49 -3.87
N LEU A 110 -6.39 -8.26 -3.83
CA LEU A 110 -5.63 -7.73 -4.97
C LEU A 110 -5.71 -8.66 -6.17
N ARG A 111 -5.52 -9.99 -5.98
CA ARG A 111 -5.70 -10.96 -7.08
C ARG A 111 -7.10 -10.92 -7.66
N ARG A 112 -8.14 -10.79 -6.81
CA ARG A 112 -9.52 -10.62 -7.27
C ARG A 112 -9.69 -9.34 -8.10
N ALA A 113 -9.00 -8.26 -7.74
CA ALA A 113 -8.99 -7.00 -8.48
C ALA A 113 -8.14 -7.06 -9.78
N GLY A 114 -7.57 -8.23 -10.13
CA GLY A 114 -6.71 -8.40 -11.31
C GLY A 114 -5.33 -7.77 -11.17
N ARG A 115 -4.85 -7.58 -9.92
CA ARG A 115 -3.54 -7.00 -9.61
C ARG A 115 -2.59 -8.03 -9.01
N GLU A 116 -1.30 -7.73 -9.08
CA GLU A 116 -0.28 -8.55 -8.42
C GLU A 116 -0.46 -8.51 -6.89
N PRO A 117 -0.29 -9.65 -6.19
CA PRO A 117 -0.58 -9.75 -4.76
C PRO A 117 0.32 -8.89 -3.86
N ASP A 118 1.47 -8.47 -4.36
CA ASP A 118 2.42 -7.62 -3.65
C ASP A 118 2.43 -6.17 -4.18
N ASP A 119 1.44 -5.81 -4.98
CA ASP A 119 1.28 -4.47 -5.52
C ASP A 119 0.74 -3.50 -4.45
N ILE A 120 1.63 -2.74 -3.87
CA ILE A 120 1.31 -1.71 -2.86
C ILE A 120 1.28 -0.29 -3.46
N SER A 121 1.28 -0.14 -4.79
CA SER A 121 1.45 1.16 -5.45
C SER A 121 0.28 2.12 -5.23
N SER A 122 -0.93 1.60 -4.96
CA SER A 122 -2.11 2.44 -4.84
C SER A 122 -3.16 1.86 -3.88
N ILE A 123 -4.05 2.74 -3.40
CA ILE A 123 -5.29 2.32 -2.74
C ILE A 123 -6.17 1.55 -3.73
N VAL A 124 -6.86 0.53 -3.23
CA VAL A 124 -7.85 -0.24 -4.01
C VAL A 124 -9.13 -0.36 -3.18
N LEU A 125 -10.28 -0.10 -3.79
CA LEU A 125 -11.57 -0.44 -3.22
C LEU A 125 -12.09 -1.68 -3.92
N VAL A 126 -12.38 -2.73 -3.18
CA VAL A 126 -12.96 -3.97 -3.70
C VAL A 126 -14.41 -4.08 -3.23
N GLU A 127 -15.33 -4.15 -4.18
CA GLU A 127 -16.74 -4.44 -3.98
C GLU A 127 -17.02 -5.91 -4.37
N GLU A 128 -18.21 -6.41 -4.10
CA GLU A 128 -18.60 -7.80 -4.44
C GLU A 128 -18.40 -8.12 -5.92
N GLN A 129 -18.67 -7.17 -6.83
CA GLN A 129 -18.64 -7.39 -8.28
C GLN A 129 -17.69 -6.45 -9.03
N ALA A 130 -17.02 -5.55 -8.35
CA ALA A 130 -16.16 -4.53 -8.96
C ALA A 130 -14.93 -4.23 -8.11
N ALA A 131 -13.90 -3.67 -8.75
CA ALA A 131 -12.76 -3.11 -8.05
C ALA A 131 -12.38 -1.77 -8.70
N TYR A 132 -11.97 -0.83 -7.87
CA TYR A 132 -11.57 0.52 -8.25
C TYR A 132 -10.17 0.79 -7.72
N VAL A 133 -9.38 1.54 -8.46
CA VAL A 133 -7.97 1.84 -8.12
C VAL A 133 -7.72 3.35 -8.16
N LYS A 134 -6.66 3.79 -7.46
CA LYS A 134 -6.20 5.19 -7.49
C LYS A 134 -7.33 6.19 -7.26
N SER A 135 -7.47 7.18 -8.15
CA SER A 135 -8.45 8.25 -8.05
C SER A 135 -9.89 7.75 -8.10
N ASP A 136 -10.19 6.71 -8.88
CA ASP A 136 -11.52 6.10 -8.94
C ASP A 136 -11.89 5.44 -7.62
N ALA A 137 -10.93 4.78 -6.95
CA ALA A 137 -11.14 4.24 -5.60
C ALA A 137 -11.48 5.35 -4.60
N VAL A 138 -10.71 6.45 -4.61
CA VAL A 138 -10.94 7.58 -3.70
C VAL A 138 -12.33 8.19 -3.91
N LEU A 139 -12.73 8.44 -5.15
CA LEU A 139 -14.06 8.98 -5.47
C LEU A 139 -15.17 8.01 -5.08
N ARG A 140 -14.98 6.71 -5.33
CA ARG A 140 -15.97 5.70 -4.96
C ARG A 140 -16.10 5.57 -3.44
N ILE A 141 -14.99 5.59 -2.69
CA ILE A 141 -14.98 5.62 -1.22
C ILE A 141 -15.77 6.83 -0.72
N ALA A 142 -15.56 8.01 -1.30
CA ALA A 142 -16.26 9.23 -0.91
C ALA A 142 -17.79 9.09 -0.97
N THR A 143 -18.33 8.25 -1.85
CA THR A 143 -19.79 8.01 -1.92
C THR A 143 -20.34 7.25 -0.71
N TYR A 144 -19.51 6.58 0.07
CA TYR A 144 -19.89 5.84 1.28
C TYR A 144 -19.80 6.69 2.56
N LEU A 145 -19.09 7.82 2.51
CA LEU A 145 -18.84 8.66 3.70
C LEU A 145 -20.04 9.57 4.00
N ASP A 146 -20.47 9.58 5.26
CA ASP A 146 -21.64 10.35 5.71
C ASP A 146 -21.27 11.63 6.48
N GLY A 147 -20.02 11.79 6.88
CA GLY A 147 -19.58 12.88 7.77
C GLY A 147 -19.73 14.29 7.19
N ASN A 148 -19.81 14.43 5.86
CA ASN A 148 -20.04 15.71 5.20
C ASN A 148 -20.76 15.48 3.86
N PRO A 149 -21.84 16.21 3.56
CA PRO A 149 -22.61 16.03 2.31
C PRO A 149 -21.79 16.31 1.04
N LEU A 150 -20.66 17.00 1.14
CA LEU A 150 -19.77 17.23 0.01
C LEU A 150 -19.06 15.94 -0.48
N TYR A 151 -18.86 14.94 0.39
CA TYR A 151 -18.15 13.70 0.01
C TYR A 151 -18.92 12.88 -1.03
N PRO A 152 -20.20 12.51 -0.83
CA PRO A 152 -20.97 11.85 -1.86
C PRO A 152 -21.10 12.67 -3.15
N ILE A 153 -21.22 13.99 -3.02
CA ILE A 153 -21.27 14.92 -4.17
C ILE A 153 -19.94 14.83 -4.96
N ALA A 154 -18.81 14.91 -4.28
CA ALA A 154 -17.49 14.79 -4.91
C ALA A 154 -17.32 13.42 -5.61
N GLY A 155 -17.75 12.34 -4.97
CA GLY A 155 -17.75 11.00 -5.54
C GLY A 155 -18.65 10.88 -6.78
N THR A 156 -19.73 11.64 -6.84
CA THR A 156 -20.68 11.61 -7.98
C THR A 156 -20.22 12.51 -9.14
N ILE A 157 -19.70 13.70 -8.84
CA ILE A 157 -19.29 14.68 -9.85
C ILE A 157 -17.83 14.45 -10.30
N GLY A 158 -16.98 13.94 -9.42
CA GLY A 158 -15.55 13.70 -9.68
C GLY A 158 -15.26 12.93 -10.97
N PRO A 159 -16.04 11.89 -11.34
CA PRO A 159 -15.88 11.20 -12.63
C PRO A 159 -16.03 12.06 -13.87
N ALA A 160 -16.62 13.27 -13.77
CA ALA A 160 -16.67 14.22 -14.88
C ALA A 160 -15.28 14.80 -15.24
N VAL A 161 -14.33 14.75 -14.31
CA VAL A 161 -12.93 15.08 -14.58
C VAL A 161 -12.26 13.87 -15.25
N PRO A 162 -11.55 14.06 -16.39
CA PRO A 162 -10.89 12.94 -17.07
C PRO A 162 -9.97 12.13 -16.15
N GLY A 163 -10.09 10.79 -16.22
CA GLY A 163 -9.37 9.88 -15.33
C GLY A 163 -7.85 10.07 -15.34
N PHE A 164 -7.25 10.27 -16.54
CA PHE A 164 -5.82 10.49 -16.67
C PHE A 164 -5.31 11.70 -15.87
N LEU A 165 -6.11 12.76 -15.78
CA LEU A 165 -5.75 13.95 -15.02
C LEU A 165 -5.85 13.72 -13.52
N ARG A 166 -6.90 13.03 -13.07
CA ARG A 166 -7.09 12.66 -11.67
C ARG A 166 -6.00 11.70 -11.19
N ASP A 167 -5.64 10.72 -12.03
CA ASP A 167 -4.62 9.73 -11.72
C ASP A 167 -3.22 10.34 -11.71
N ALA A 168 -2.91 11.28 -12.61
CA ALA A 168 -1.65 12.00 -12.56
C ALA A 168 -1.47 12.77 -11.23
N PHE A 169 -2.53 13.42 -10.74
CA PHE A 169 -2.50 14.07 -9.42
C PHE A 169 -2.38 13.06 -8.28
N TYR A 170 -3.10 11.94 -8.36
CA TYR A 170 -3.00 10.85 -7.39
C TYR A 170 -1.57 10.29 -7.32
N ASP A 171 -0.96 10.01 -8.47
CA ASP A 171 0.38 9.41 -8.56
C ASP A 171 1.45 10.33 -7.94
N VAL A 172 1.36 11.64 -8.13
CA VAL A 172 2.27 12.59 -7.46
C VAL A 172 2.20 12.45 -5.94
N ILE A 173 1.01 12.29 -5.36
CA ILE A 173 0.85 12.11 -3.91
C ILE A 173 1.32 10.70 -3.49
N ALA A 174 0.93 9.68 -4.24
CA ALA A 174 1.23 8.28 -3.93
C ALA A 174 2.74 8.00 -3.97
N ASP A 175 3.45 8.53 -4.95
CA ASP A 175 4.89 8.33 -5.11
C ASP A 175 5.70 9.03 -4.00
N ASN A 176 5.19 10.15 -3.49
CA ASN A 176 5.85 10.91 -2.42
C ASN A 176 5.27 10.65 -1.02
N ARG A 177 4.34 9.69 -0.86
CA ARG A 177 3.60 9.48 0.39
C ARG A 177 4.47 9.19 1.62
N TYR A 178 5.60 8.50 1.43
CA TYR A 178 6.54 8.19 2.50
C TYR A 178 7.41 9.39 2.89
N GLU A 179 7.75 10.23 1.93
CA GLU A 179 8.51 11.47 2.18
C GLU A 179 7.64 12.53 2.85
N LEU A 180 6.35 12.61 2.47
CA LEU A 180 5.42 13.60 2.99
C LEU A 180 5.06 13.37 4.47
N LEU A 181 4.77 12.13 4.87
CA LEU A 181 4.25 11.83 6.22
C LEU A 181 4.99 10.68 6.92
N GLY A 182 6.00 10.09 6.28
CA GLY A 182 6.82 9.02 6.84
C GLY A 182 6.14 7.65 6.85
N MET A 183 6.84 6.69 7.45
CA MET A 183 6.43 5.29 7.60
C MET A 183 6.34 4.92 9.08
N LYS A 184 5.58 3.86 9.37
CA LYS A 184 5.57 3.16 10.65
C LYS A 184 6.06 1.73 10.46
N ASP A 185 6.73 1.20 11.49
CA ASP A 185 7.22 -0.18 11.50
C ASP A 185 6.08 -1.20 11.65
N GLU A 186 4.93 -0.77 12.18
CA GLU A 186 3.75 -1.62 12.41
C GLU A 186 2.50 -1.09 11.69
N CYS A 187 1.80 -2.02 11.03
CA CYS A 187 0.45 -1.77 10.53
C CYS A 187 -0.49 -1.59 11.73
N ARG A 188 -1.24 -0.48 11.75
CA ARG A 188 -2.25 -0.26 12.79
C ARG A 188 -3.45 -1.18 12.57
N LEU A 189 -3.32 -2.41 13.05
CA LEU A 189 -4.41 -3.35 13.26
C LEU A 189 -4.65 -3.40 14.77
N GLY A 190 -5.65 -2.73 15.27
CA GLY A 190 -5.95 -2.90 16.70
C GLY A 190 -6.45 -1.66 17.42
N ASP A 191 -7.62 -1.22 17.02
CA ASP A 191 -8.53 -0.58 17.96
C ASP A 191 -9.73 -1.54 18.05
N ASP A 192 -9.88 -2.24 19.18
CA ASP A 192 -10.93 -3.25 19.44
C ASP A 192 -12.34 -2.75 19.09
N ARG A 193 -12.52 -1.42 19.03
CA ARG A 193 -13.79 -0.78 18.62
C ARG A 193 -14.16 -1.00 17.17
N PHE A 194 -13.19 -1.36 16.33
CA PHE A 194 -13.35 -1.48 14.88
C PHE A 194 -12.91 -2.84 14.34
N ASP A 195 -12.76 -3.85 15.21
CA ASP A 195 -12.29 -5.19 14.81
C ASP A 195 -13.16 -5.81 13.71
N ASP A 196 -14.48 -5.58 13.75
CA ASP A 196 -15.42 -6.05 12.72
C ASP A 196 -15.25 -5.37 11.36
N ARG A 197 -14.47 -4.28 11.34
CA ARG A 197 -14.18 -3.50 10.12
C ARG A 197 -12.88 -3.94 9.44
N PHE A 198 -12.00 -4.65 10.15
CA PHE A 198 -10.73 -5.09 9.60
C PHE A 198 -10.76 -6.55 9.15
N VAL A 199 -10.42 -6.77 7.88
CA VAL A 199 -10.34 -8.10 7.25
C VAL A 199 -8.87 -8.53 7.25
N GLN A 200 -8.57 -9.70 7.80
CA GLN A 200 -7.22 -10.24 7.95
C GLN A 200 -6.95 -11.44 7.04
#